data_80e7ec0d869b0cdf960f628b8b134cda
#
_entry.id   80e7ec0d869b0cdf960f628b8b134cda
#
_cell.length_a   1.000
_cell.length_b   1.000
_cell.length_c   1.000
_cell.angle_alpha   90.00
_cell.angle_beta   90.00
_cell.angle_gamma   90.00
#
_symmetry.space_group_name_H-M   'P 1'
#
loop_
_entity.id
_entity.type
_entity.pdbx_description
1 polymer ?
#
loop_
_entity_poly.entity_id
_entity_poly.type
_entity_poly.pdbx_seq_one_letter_code
_entity_poly.pdbx_strand_id
1 'polypeptide(L)'
;MKLKRKIHRRGFLRGSLQGVAISVSLPFLDLFLNSNGDALAATGAPLPRRFGTWFFGCGMNPQRWNPVTEGRDWELTPELLPVADIRDKMNVLSGFSVKMAGESNQVHRTGVFGTLCGGAPKTAESIEGPSLDVLISDHVGMRTRFRSLEMAAMGDPRHSNSLRDVSSVNPAEPSPLSLYSRVFGLGFSDPNAVEFSPDPRLLLRQSALSIVAADRKRLERILGHNDRQRLDQYFTSVRQLEQQIALQLEEPEPLAACRIPDSPAQGPIDSEVEHVVANHALMAETLALALACDQTRVFNMTFSNRASGLRMPGSADTHHTLTHEEARDKTLGYQPRATAFVLRTMEAWTSFVKILDAVPEG
;
A
#
# COMPACT_ATOMS: atom_id res chain seq x y z
N MET A 1 37.70 4.63 26.04
CA MET A 1 36.55 5.44 25.69
C MET A 1 36.84 6.08 24.32
N LYS A 2 36.40 5.44 23.19
CA LYS A 2 36.61 5.98 21.83
C LYS A 2 35.46 6.94 21.54
N LEU A 3 35.73 8.24 21.48
CA LEU A 3 34.78 9.24 20.99
C LEU A 3 34.43 8.87 19.54
N LYS A 4 33.18 8.39 19.31
CA LYS A 4 32.61 8.32 17.98
C LYS A 4 32.40 9.77 17.49
N ARG A 5 33.31 10.29 16.67
CA ARG A 5 33.10 11.53 15.93
C ARG A 5 31.88 11.33 15.03
N LYS A 6 30.79 12.03 15.31
CA LYS A 6 29.66 12.11 14.37
C LYS A 6 30.16 12.83 13.12
N ILE A 7 30.29 12.11 12.02
CA ILE A 7 30.59 12.69 10.71
C ILE A 7 29.27 13.27 10.20
N HIS A 8 29.22 14.58 10.04
CA HIS A 8 28.04 15.26 9.49
C HIS A 8 27.99 15.08 7.97
N ARG A 9 26.77 15.02 7.40
CA ARG A 9 26.46 14.92 5.96
C ARG A 9 27.18 15.94 5.07
N ARG A 10 27.50 17.09 5.59
CA ARG A 10 28.35 18.09 4.91
C ARG A 10 29.83 17.74 5.04
N GLY A 11 30.16 16.44 5.11
CA GLY A 11 31.52 15.95 5.04
C GLY A 11 32.08 16.19 3.65
N PHE A 12 33.03 17.12 3.54
CA PHE A 12 33.79 17.35 2.33
C PHE A 12 35.19 16.79 2.53
N LEU A 13 35.68 16.10 1.52
CA LEU A 13 37.12 15.88 1.42
C LEU A 13 37.77 17.21 1.05
N ARG A 14 38.56 17.77 1.94
CA ARG A 14 39.27 19.01 1.71
C ARG A 14 40.72 18.70 1.45
N GLY A 15 41.21 19.17 0.35
CA GLY A 15 42.62 19.12 0.00
C GLY A 15 43.09 20.46 -0.54
N SER A 16 44.37 20.75 -0.50
CA SER A 16 44.97 21.88 -1.22
C SER A 16 45.92 21.33 -2.26
N LEU A 17 45.76 21.75 -3.49
CA LEU A 17 46.69 21.49 -4.57
C LEU A 17 47.22 22.85 -5.05
N GLN A 18 48.55 23.08 -4.94
CA GLN A 18 49.24 24.31 -5.34
C GLN A 18 48.59 25.60 -4.80
N GLY A 19 48.11 25.57 -3.53
CA GLY A 19 47.53 26.73 -2.86
C GLY A 19 46.02 26.96 -3.13
N VAL A 20 45.37 26.13 -3.96
CA VAL A 20 43.95 26.17 -4.21
C VAL A 20 43.24 25.17 -3.32
N ALA A 21 42.30 25.63 -2.52
CA ALA A 21 41.46 24.75 -1.70
C ALA A 21 40.47 23.99 -2.61
N ILE A 22 40.60 22.67 -2.65
CA ILE A 22 39.68 21.78 -3.33
C ILE A 22 38.75 21.16 -2.31
N SER A 23 37.43 21.26 -2.57
CA SER A 23 36.41 20.62 -1.75
C SER A 23 35.56 19.71 -2.65
N VAL A 24 35.55 18.42 -2.34
CA VAL A 24 34.76 17.42 -3.06
C VAL A 24 33.69 16.92 -2.10
N SER A 25 32.42 17.02 -2.49
CA SER A 25 31.32 16.40 -1.73
C SER A 25 31.46 14.88 -1.79
N LEU A 26 31.32 14.23 -0.64
CA LEU A 26 31.28 12.78 -0.60
C LEU A 26 30.01 12.27 -1.25
N PRO A 27 30.07 11.17 -2.03
CA PRO A 27 28.87 10.46 -2.45
C PRO A 27 28.11 10.00 -1.21
N PHE A 28 26.85 9.65 -1.42
CA PHE A 28 26.06 9.05 -0.36
C PHE A 28 26.72 7.75 0.13
N LEU A 29 26.93 7.66 1.44
CA LEU A 29 27.51 6.48 2.09
C LEU A 29 26.58 6.04 3.22
N ASP A 30 26.47 4.73 3.44
CA ASP A 30 25.70 4.15 4.57
C ASP A 30 26.12 4.72 5.93
N LEU A 31 27.36 5.22 6.02
CA LEU A 31 27.87 5.92 7.21
C LEU A 31 27.07 7.19 7.59
N PHE A 32 26.34 7.76 6.64
CA PHE A 32 25.47 8.94 6.86
C PHE A 32 24.08 8.57 7.35
N LEU A 33 23.72 7.28 7.29
CA LEU A 33 22.51 6.76 7.89
C LEU A 33 22.65 6.71 9.41
N ASN A 34 21.52 6.84 10.09
CA ASN A 34 21.51 6.48 11.49
C ASN A 34 21.58 4.94 11.64
N SER A 35 21.90 4.46 12.84
CA SER A 35 22.06 3.02 13.10
C SER A 35 20.80 2.17 12.85
N ASN A 36 19.64 2.81 12.64
CA ASN A 36 18.36 2.16 12.39
C ASN A 36 17.87 2.33 10.94
N GLY A 37 18.57 3.12 10.11
CA GLY A 37 18.14 3.40 8.74
C GLY A 37 16.82 4.18 8.67
N ASP A 38 16.51 5.01 9.67
CA ASP A 38 15.23 5.72 9.79
C ASP A 38 15.29 7.20 9.35
N ALA A 39 16.37 7.60 8.67
CA ALA A 39 16.56 8.96 8.18
C ALA A 39 16.81 9.02 6.68
N LEU A 40 16.19 10.00 6.02
CA LEU A 40 16.43 10.30 4.61
C LEU A 40 17.89 10.70 4.36
N ALA A 41 18.47 10.11 3.33
CA ALA A 41 19.83 10.33 2.91
C ALA A 41 20.14 11.80 2.60
N ALA A 42 19.26 12.45 1.86
CA ALA A 42 19.46 13.82 1.37
C ALA A 42 19.37 14.87 2.48
N THR A 43 18.43 14.75 3.40
CA THR A 43 18.08 15.81 4.36
C THR A 43 18.38 15.50 5.82
N GLY A 44 18.48 14.21 6.22
CA GLY A 44 18.54 13.78 7.62
C GLY A 44 17.19 13.81 8.33
N ALA A 45 16.14 14.17 7.61
CA ALA A 45 14.80 14.05 8.14
C ALA A 45 14.45 12.58 8.42
N PRO A 46 13.60 12.28 9.41
CA PRO A 46 13.13 10.91 9.63
C PRO A 46 12.43 10.37 8.37
N LEU A 47 12.67 9.09 8.06
CA LEU A 47 11.91 8.41 7.02
C LEU A 47 10.42 8.48 7.34
N PRO A 48 9.57 8.76 6.35
CA PRO A 48 8.14 8.77 6.57
C PRO A 48 7.66 7.37 6.95
N ARG A 49 6.80 7.30 7.96
CA ARG A 49 6.13 6.04 8.31
C ARG A 49 5.15 5.67 7.23
N ARG A 50 5.22 4.42 6.80
CA ARG A 50 4.32 3.85 5.79
C ARG A 50 3.52 2.71 6.38
N PHE A 51 2.31 2.55 5.89
CA PHE A 51 1.43 1.46 6.29
C PHE A 51 0.76 0.88 5.04
N GLY A 52 0.61 -0.44 5.01
CA GLY A 52 -0.12 -1.09 3.94
C GLY A 52 -0.83 -2.35 4.42
N THR A 53 -1.87 -2.70 3.70
CA THR A 53 -2.52 -4.00 3.81
C THR A 53 -2.30 -4.78 2.52
N TRP A 54 -2.03 -6.07 2.64
CA TRP A 54 -1.95 -7.00 1.54
C TRP A 54 -2.87 -8.17 1.84
N PHE A 55 -3.78 -8.47 0.93
CA PHE A 55 -4.87 -9.41 1.17
C PHE A 55 -4.98 -10.46 0.07
N PHE A 56 -5.28 -11.69 0.47
CA PHE A 56 -5.70 -12.77 -0.41
C PHE A 56 -6.89 -13.52 0.17
N GLY A 57 -7.77 -14.01 -0.69
CA GLY A 57 -9.00 -14.71 -0.29
C GLY A 57 -8.82 -16.20 -0.06
N CYS A 58 -9.83 -16.84 0.55
CA CYS A 58 -9.91 -18.27 0.89
C CYS A 58 -8.92 -18.76 1.97
N GLY A 59 -7.98 -17.90 2.43
CA GLY A 59 -7.06 -18.24 3.52
C GLY A 59 -6.10 -19.38 3.19
N MET A 60 -5.76 -20.16 4.20
CA MET A 60 -4.76 -21.21 4.18
C MET A 60 -5.21 -22.41 5.01
N ASN A 61 -4.52 -23.54 4.88
CA ASN A 61 -4.71 -24.68 5.77
C ASN A 61 -3.95 -24.45 7.09
N PRO A 62 -4.62 -24.25 8.24
CA PRO A 62 -3.94 -23.94 9.50
C PRO A 62 -2.90 -24.99 9.93
N GLN A 63 -3.12 -26.27 9.62
CA GLN A 63 -2.19 -27.36 9.97
C GLN A 63 -0.90 -27.34 9.12
N ARG A 64 -0.92 -26.67 8.00
CA ARG A 64 0.21 -26.55 7.07
C ARG A 64 0.82 -25.14 7.04
N TRP A 65 0.11 -24.18 7.64
CA TRP A 65 0.51 -22.79 7.73
C TRP A 65 1.13 -22.45 9.08
N ASN A 66 0.43 -22.76 10.19
CA ASN A 66 0.86 -22.30 11.50
C ASN A 66 2.17 -22.96 11.92
N PRO A 67 3.25 -22.18 12.19
CA PRO A 67 4.46 -22.72 12.81
C PRO A 67 4.15 -23.35 14.16
N VAL A 68 4.82 -24.45 14.47
CA VAL A 68 4.70 -25.11 15.77
C VAL A 68 5.70 -24.57 16.79
N THR A 69 6.70 -23.81 16.32
CA THR A 69 7.70 -23.15 17.15
C THR A 69 7.47 -21.64 17.18
N GLU A 70 7.82 -21.01 18.31
CA GLU A 70 7.66 -19.57 18.53
C GLU A 70 9.02 -18.85 18.55
N GLY A 71 8.97 -17.52 18.48
CA GLY A 71 10.14 -16.66 18.56
C GLY A 71 10.81 -16.41 17.21
N ARG A 72 12.07 -15.99 17.22
CA ARG A 72 12.78 -15.55 16.01
C ARG A 72 13.05 -16.70 15.02
N ASP A 73 13.31 -17.89 15.54
CA ASP A 73 13.72 -19.06 14.76
C ASP A 73 12.56 -20.03 14.52
N TRP A 74 11.34 -19.50 14.33
CA TRP A 74 10.16 -20.27 14.04
C TRP A 74 10.33 -21.17 12.80
N GLU A 75 9.76 -22.38 12.83
CA GLU A 75 9.91 -23.38 11.78
C GLU A 75 9.08 -23.02 10.55
N LEU A 76 9.69 -23.16 9.36
CA LEU A 76 8.99 -23.02 8.09
C LEU A 76 8.09 -24.23 7.85
N THR A 77 6.80 -23.99 7.89
CA THR A 77 5.78 -24.97 7.54
C THR A 77 5.63 -25.11 6.02
N PRO A 78 5.01 -26.19 5.52
CA PRO A 78 4.95 -26.43 4.07
C PRO A 78 4.35 -25.29 3.24
N GLU A 79 3.34 -24.58 3.74
CA GLU A 79 2.74 -23.43 3.02
C GLU A 79 3.53 -22.12 3.20
N LEU A 80 4.47 -22.08 4.15
CA LEU A 80 5.39 -20.96 4.36
C LEU A 80 6.78 -21.18 3.76
N LEU A 81 7.05 -22.32 3.11
CA LEU A 81 8.33 -22.52 2.41
C LEU A 81 8.67 -21.40 1.41
N PRO A 82 7.73 -20.84 0.63
CA PRO A 82 8.05 -19.76 -0.29
C PRO A 82 8.58 -18.47 0.38
N VAL A 83 8.32 -18.26 1.68
CA VAL A 83 8.77 -17.04 2.38
C VAL A 83 10.15 -17.21 3.05
N ALA A 84 10.86 -18.30 2.81
CA ALA A 84 12.15 -18.59 3.45
C ALA A 84 13.16 -17.43 3.35
N ASP A 85 13.26 -16.81 2.18
CA ASP A 85 14.21 -15.71 1.90
C ASP A 85 13.86 -14.39 2.59
N ILE A 86 12.63 -14.24 3.04
CA ILE A 86 12.13 -13.02 3.71
C ILE A 86 11.73 -13.27 5.17
N ARG A 87 12.06 -14.43 5.70
CA ARG A 87 11.66 -14.86 7.04
C ARG A 87 12.08 -13.90 8.14
N ASP A 88 13.27 -13.32 8.04
CA ASP A 88 13.81 -12.34 8.97
C ASP A 88 13.08 -10.98 8.95
N LYS A 89 12.28 -10.73 7.92
CA LYS A 89 11.45 -9.52 7.72
C LYS A 89 9.99 -9.74 8.09
N MET A 90 9.62 -10.94 8.57
CA MET A 90 8.25 -11.34 8.82
C MET A 90 8.00 -11.73 10.28
N ASN A 91 6.80 -11.41 10.74
CA ASN A 91 6.22 -11.98 11.94
C ASN A 91 4.96 -12.77 11.54
N VAL A 92 4.92 -14.06 11.87
CA VAL A 92 3.70 -14.86 11.72
C VAL A 92 2.94 -14.82 13.04
N LEU A 93 1.72 -14.29 13.00
CA LEU A 93 0.88 -14.14 14.18
C LEU A 93 -0.25 -15.17 14.10
N SER A 94 -0.34 -16.04 15.08
CA SER A 94 -1.39 -17.05 15.24
C SER A 94 -2.22 -16.82 16.52
N GLY A 95 -3.31 -17.54 16.67
CA GLY A 95 -4.17 -17.45 17.85
C GLY A 95 -5.14 -16.27 17.84
N PHE A 96 -5.15 -15.46 16.81
CA PHE A 96 -6.15 -14.40 16.63
C PHE A 96 -7.44 -14.96 16.04
N SER A 97 -8.57 -14.43 16.51
CA SER A 97 -9.88 -14.74 15.96
C SER A 97 -10.59 -13.48 15.50
N VAL A 98 -11.29 -13.58 14.38
CA VAL A 98 -12.17 -12.52 13.91
C VAL A 98 -13.49 -12.61 14.65
N LYS A 99 -13.92 -11.51 15.30
CA LYS A 99 -15.24 -11.45 15.92
C LYS A 99 -16.30 -11.44 14.83
N MET A 100 -17.11 -12.47 14.82
CA MET A 100 -18.27 -12.58 13.92
C MET A 100 -19.54 -12.65 14.78
N ALA A 101 -20.35 -11.60 14.73
CA ALA A 101 -21.64 -11.58 15.39
C ALA A 101 -22.69 -12.01 14.37
N GLY A 102 -22.97 -13.27 14.24
CA GLY A 102 -24.03 -13.70 13.38
C GLY A 102 -23.71 -14.90 12.50
N GLU A 103 -24.37 -15.00 11.39
CA GLU A 103 -24.50 -16.18 10.58
C GLU A 103 -23.22 -16.51 9.81
N SER A 104 -22.78 -17.76 9.94
CA SER A 104 -21.53 -18.28 9.36
C SER A 104 -21.52 -18.31 7.82
N ASN A 105 -22.65 -18.15 7.15
CA ASN A 105 -22.79 -18.22 5.70
C ASN A 105 -22.23 -17.00 4.92
N GLN A 106 -21.82 -15.93 5.61
CA GLN A 106 -21.26 -14.73 4.99
C GLN A 106 -19.79 -14.49 5.37
N VAL A 107 -19.09 -15.51 5.83
CA VAL A 107 -17.69 -15.43 6.28
C VAL A 107 -16.74 -14.77 5.26
N HIS A 108 -16.90 -15.02 3.97
CA HIS A 108 -16.10 -14.41 2.91
C HIS A 108 -16.20 -12.88 2.84
N ARG A 109 -17.27 -12.31 3.34
CA ARG A 109 -17.50 -10.86 3.33
C ARG A 109 -17.30 -10.27 4.71
N THR A 110 -17.97 -10.82 5.70
CA THR A 110 -17.94 -10.31 7.07
C THR A 110 -16.59 -10.53 7.76
N GLY A 111 -15.90 -11.64 7.49
CA GLY A 111 -14.60 -11.96 8.06
C GLY A 111 -13.53 -10.94 7.70
N VAL A 112 -13.45 -10.54 6.42
CA VAL A 112 -12.48 -9.53 5.96
C VAL A 112 -12.74 -8.19 6.64
N PHE A 113 -13.99 -7.74 6.67
CA PHE A 113 -14.33 -6.48 7.33
C PHE A 113 -14.19 -6.56 8.84
N GLY A 114 -14.50 -7.68 9.47
CA GLY A 114 -14.21 -7.91 10.88
C GLY A 114 -12.73 -7.72 11.21
N THR A 115 -11.85 -8.22 10.36
CA THR A 115 -10.39 -8.06 10.51
C THR A 115 -9.96 -6.60 10.33
N LEU A 116 -10.44 -5.92 9.28
CA LEU A 116 -9.95 -4.59 8.91
C LEU A 116 -10.66 -3.45 9.65
N CYS A 117 -11.92 -3.63 10.05
CA CYS A 117 -12.68 -2.61 10.76
C CYS A 117 -12.75 -2.86 12.27
N GLY A 118 -12.28 -4.01 12.75
CA GLY A 118 -12.30 -4.37 14.18
C GLY A 118 -13.71 -4.60 14.76
N GLY A 119 -14.74 -4.49 13.96
CA GLY A 119 -16.15 -4.72 14.31
C GLY A 119 -16.59 -6.16 14.10
N ALA A 120 -17.76 -6.50 14.59
CA ALA A 120 -18.42 -7.78 14.35
C ALA A 120 -19.67 -7.53 13.48
N PRO A 121 -19.52 -7.49 12.14
CA PRO A 121 -20.65 -7.16 11.25
C PRO A 121 -21.74 -8.21 11.39
N LYS A 122 -22.95 -7.78 11.73
CA LYS A 122 -24.14 -8.65 11.87
C LYS A 122 -24.65 -9.11 10.51
N THR A 123 -24.55 -8.27 9.51
CA THR A 123 -24.89 -8.53 8.11
C THR A 123 -23.82 -7.98 7.19
N ALA A 124 -23.86 -8.36 5.91
CA ALA A 124 -22.94 -7.82 4.91
C ALA A 124 -23.07 -6.30 4.71
N GLU A 125 -24.22 -5.73 5.09
CA GLU A 125 -24.53 -4.31 4.99
C GLU A 125 -24.27 -3.53 6.29
N SER A 126 -23.95 -4.22 7.40
CA SER A 126 -23.76 -3.60 8.72
C SER A 126 -22.31 -3.42 9.11
N ILE A 127 -21.46 -2.99 8.17
CA ILE A 127 -20.04 -2.72 8.44
C ILE A 127 -19.96 -1.48 9.32
N GLU A 128 -19.42 -1.63 10.52
CA GLU A 128 -19.26 -0.54 11.47
C GLU A 128 -17.89 0.10 11.33
N GLY A 129 -17.88 1.35 10.89
CA GLY A 129 -16.69 2.18 10.87
C GLY A 129 -15.76 1.97 9.67
N PRO A 130 -14.75 2.83 9.56
CA PRO A 130 -13.75 2.74 8.51
C PRO A 130 -12.78 1.57 8.74
N SER A 131 -12.20 1.07 7.66
CA SER A 131 -11.08 0.14 7.73
C SER A 131 -9.81 0.81 8.29
N LEU A 132 -8.94 0.01 8.86
CA LEU A 132 -7.72 0.47 9.55
C LEU A 132 -6.82 1.34 8.65
N ASP A 133 -6.67 0.97 7.38
CA ASP A 133 -5.92 1.75 6.39
C ASP A 133 -6.50 3.14 6.18
N VAL A 134 -7.83 3.29 6.18
CA VAL A 134 -8.50 4.60 6.09
C VAL A 134 -8.23 5.43 7.34
N LEU A 135 -8.32 4.86 8.54
CA LEU A 135 -7.98 5.58 9.78
C LEU A 135 -6.54 6.07 9.76
N ILE A 136 -5.61 5.24 9.31
CA ILE A 136 -4.20 5.60 9.21
C ILE A 136 -3.98 6.64 8.12
N SER A 137 -4.63 6.50 6.95
CA SER A 137 -4.51 7.47 5.86
C SER A 137 -5.06 8.85 6.21
N ASP A 138 -6.07 8.91 7.07
CA ASP A 138 -6.60 10.16 7.60
C ASP A 138 -5.57 10.89 8.48
N HIS A 139 -4.59 10.18 9.02
CA HIS A 139 -3.55 10.75 9.86
C HIS A 139 -2.24 11.01 9.11
N VAL A 140 -1.70 10.02 8.39
CA VAL A 140 -0.38 10.14 7.74
C VAL A 140 -0.44 10.50 6.26
N GLY A 141 -1.55 10.20 5.57
CA GLY A 141 -1.74 10.46 4.15
C GLY A 141 -2.09 11.91 3.79
N MET A 142 -2.23 12.79 4.79
CA MET A 142 -2.57 14.20 4.57
C MET A 142 -1.41 15.03 4.00
N ARG A 143 -0.20 14.47 3.99
CA ARG A 143 1.02 15.14 3.52
C ARG A 143 1.53 14.61 2.19
N THR A 144 0.73 13.78 1.51
CA THR A 144 1.09 13.15 0.24
C THR A 144 0.04 13.44 -0.82
N ARG A 145 0.44 13.32 -2.10
CA ARG A 145 -0.46 13.56 -3.24
C ARG A 145 -1.67 12.63 -3.21
N PHE A 146 -1.46 11.36 -2.87
CA PHE A 146 -2.53 10.39 -2.67
C PHE A 146 -2.59 10.02 -1.19
N ARG A 147 -3.77 10.11 -0.59
CA ARG A 147 -3.97 9.70 0.81
C ARG A 147 -3.69 8.21 1.00
N SER A 148 -4.12 7.43 0.04
CA SER A 148 -3.87 6.00 -0.10
C SER A 148 -3.90 5.59 -1.57
N LEU A 149 -3.31 4.43 -1.87
CA LEU A 149 -3.41 3.77 -3.15
C LEU A 149 -4.00 2.37 -2.95
N GLU A 150 -5.09 2.11 -3.63
CA GLU A 150 -5.76 0.83 -3.63
C GLU A 150 -5.50 0.11 -4.96
N MET A 151 -5.16 -1.18 -4.89
CA MET A 151 -4.81 -1.99 -6.06
C MET A 151 -5.48 -3.36 -6.00
N ALA A 152 -5.92 -3.87 -7.13
CA ALA A 152 -6.55 -5.18 -7.26
C ALA A 152 -5.93 -5.95 -8.44
N ALA A 153 -5.05 -6.91 -8.14
CA ALA A 153 -4.29 -7.65 -9.15
C ALA A 153 -5.17 -8.51 -10.08
N MET A 154 -6.38 -8.88 -9.66
CA MET A 154 -7.39 -9.55 -10.47
C MET A 154 -8.18 -8.61 -11.39
N GLY A 155 -7.92 -7.31 -11.37
CA GLY A 155 -8.48 -6.36 -12.34
C GLY A 155 -9.90 -5.86 -12.08
N ASP A 156 -10.47 -6.04 -10.91
CA ASP A 156 -11.78 -5.48 -10.57
C ASP A 156 -11.66 -4.40 -9.49
N PRO A 157 -12.02 -3.14 -9.78
CA PRO A 157 -11.98 -2.05 -8.81
C PRO A 157 -12.79 -2.30 -7.53
N ARG A 158 -13.81 -3.18 -7.60
CA ARG A 158 -14.66 -3.55 -6.46
C ARG A 158 -13.97 -4.52 -5.49
N HIS A 159 -12.84 -5.09 -5.85
CA HIS A 159 -12.07 -5.97 -4.98
C HIS A 159 -11.28 -5.23 -3.90
N SER A 160 -11.39 -3.92 -3.80
CA SER A 160 -10.84 -3.15 -2.68
C SER A 160 -11.44 -3.58 -1.34
N ASN A 161 -10.59 -3.61 -0.31
CA ASN A 161 -10.97 -3.83 1.08
C ASN A 161 -10.84 -2.54 1.92
N SER A 162 -10.52 -1.41 1.28
CA SER A 162 -10.42 -0.08 1.88
C SER A 162 -11.76 0.62 1.84
N LEU A 163 -12.30 1.00 2.98
CA LEU A 163 -13.63 1.64 3.05
C LEU A 163 -13.78 2.56 4.26
N ARG A 164 -14.55 3.63 4.11
CA ARG A 164 -15.02 4.48 5.21
C ARG A 164 -16.26 3.93 5.88
N ASP A 165 -17.17 3.39 5.08
CA ASP A 165 -18.39 2.72 5.48
C ASP A 165 -18.85 1.78 4.35
N VAL A 166 -19.97 1.09 4.53
CA VAL A 166 -20.47 0.10 3.57
C VAL A 166 -20.75 0.69 2.18
N SER A 167 -21.05 1.98 2.10
CA SER A 167 -21.40 2.70 0.86
C SER A 167 -20.23 3.48 0.25
N SER A 168 -19.13 3.62 0.99
CA SER A 168 -17.98 4.45 0.62
C SER A 168 -16.70 3.61 0.58
N VAL A 169 -16.62 2.75 -0.43
CA VAL A 169 -15.43 1.94 -0.73
C VAL A 169 -14.49 2.72 -1.63
N ASN A 170 -13.21 2.77 -1.28
CA ASN A 170 -12.18 3.32 -2.14
C ASN A 170 -11.93 2.35 -3.29
N PRO A 171 -12.20 2.70 -4.57
CA PRO A 171 -12.03 1.78 -5.68
C PRO A 171 -10.55 1.50 -5.93
N ALA A 172 -10.22 0.23 -6.23
CA ALA A 172 -8.86 -0.17 -6.53
C ALA A 172 -8.50 0.08 -8.00
N GLU A 173 -7.22 0.39 -8.26
CA GLU A 173 -6.67 0.39 -9.61
C GLU A 173 -6.68 -1.03 -10.18
N PRO A 174 -7.31 -1.23 -11.36
CA PRO A 174 -7.53 -2.56 -11.89
C PRO A 174 -6.36 -3.09 -12.73
N SER A 175 -5.36 -2.28 -13.04
CA SER A 175 -4.24 -2.70 -13.88
C SER A 175 -2.94 -1.98 -13.53
N PRO A 176 -1.78 -2.59 -13.86
CA PRO A 176 -0.48 -1.93 -13.72
C PRO A 176 -0.40 -0.59 -14.47
N LEU A 177 -0.94 -0.54 -15.70
CA LEU A 177 -0.93 0.67 -16.52
C LEU A 177 -1.80 1.78 -15.94
N SER A 178 -2.98 1.45 -15.37
CA SER A 178 -3.84 2.45 -14.73
C SER A 178 -3.19 3.01 -13.46
N LEU A 179 -2.57 2.15 -12.64
CA LEU A 179 -1.81 2.56 -11.47
C LEU A 179 -0.63 3.47 -11.84
N TYR A 180 0.18 3.06 -12.82
CA TYR A 180 1.29 3.86 -13.32
C TYR A 180 0.82 5.24 -13.81
N SER A 181 -0.21 5.27 -14.64
CA SER A 181 -0.76 6.51 -15.20
C SER A 181 -1.31 7.44 -14.12
N ARG A 182 -1.89 6.88 -13.07
CA ARG A 182 -2.35 7.65 -11.90
C ARG A 182 -1.20 8.25 -11.12
N VAL A 183 -0.14 7.47 -10.85
CA VAL A 183 0.97 7.88 -9.98
C VAL A 183 1.98 8.75 -10.72
N PHE A 184 2.47 8.30 -11.87
CA PHE A 184 3.57 8.91 -12.63
C PHE A 184 3.12 9.64 -13.89
N GLY A 185 1.81 9.65 -14.19
CA GLY A 185 1.25 10.39 -15.31
C GLY A 185 1.12 11.89 -15.03
N LEU A 186 0.12 12.50 -15.66
CA LEU A 186 -0.14 13.93 -15.54
C LEU A 186 -0.30 14.37 -14.07
N GLY A 187 0.45 15.40 -13.68
CA GLY A 187 0.44 15.96 -12.33
C GLY A 187 1.44 15.28 -11.37
N PHE A 188 2.29 14.38 -11.84
CA PHE A 188 3.48 13.97 -11.10
C PHE A 188 4.54 15.08 -11.24
N SER A 189 5.13 15.48 -10.11
CA SER A 189 6.28 16.37 -10.05
C SER A 189 7.47 15.57 -9.54
N ASP A 190 8.51 15.47 -10.37
CA ASP A 190 9.74 14.78 -9.98
C ASP A 190 10.45 15.60 -8.88
N PRO A 191 10.64 15.05 -7.67
CA PRO A 191 11.32 15.77 -6.58
C PRO A 191 12.80 16.03 -6.86
N ASN A 192 13.36 15.39 -7.87
CA ASN A 192 14.77 15.55 -8.27
C ASN A 192 14.93 16.37 -9.55
N ALA A 193 13.86 16.96 -10.10
CA ALA A 193 13.93 17.82 -11.27
C ALA A 193 14.77 19.08 -10.99
N VAL A 194 15.46 19.56 -12.01
CA VAL A 194 16.28 20.80 -11.93
C VAL A 194 15.42 22.04 -11.72
N GLU A 195 14.24 22.06 -12.32
CA GLU A 195 13.27 23.14 -12.22
C GLU A 195 11.90 22.58 -11.84
N PHE A 196 11.31 23.16 -10.81
CA PHE A 196 9.94 22.84 -10.42
C PHE A 196 8.94 23.66 -11.22
N SER A 197 8.04 22.98 -11.91
CA SER A 197 6.94 23.61 -12.65
C SER A 197 5.64 22.87 -12.38
N PRO A 198 4.79 23.37 -11.47
CA PRO A 198 3.52 22.71 -11.17
C PRO A 198 2.56 22.77 -12.37
N ASP A 199 1.70 21.75 -12.50
CA ASP A 199 0.69 21.70 -13.55
C ASP A 199 -0.24 22.92 -13.46
N PRO A 200 -0.34 23.79 -14.50
CA PRO A 200 -1.21 24.97 -14.48
C PRO A 200 -2.67 24.68 -14.15
N ARG A 201 -3.15 23.46 -14.44
CA ARG A 201 -4.51 23.02 -14.11
C ARG A 201 -4.76 22.95 -12.60
N LEU A 202 -3.72 22.76 -11.78
CA LEU A 202 -3.84 22.80 -10.32
C LEU A 202 -4.22 24.18 -9.82
N LEU A 203 -3.66 25.25 -10.41
CA LEU A 203 -4.02 26.64 -10.09
C LEU A 203 -5.48 26.93 -10.44
N LEU A 204 -5.96 26.43 -11.58
CA LEU A 204 -7.37 26.56 -11.95
C LEU A 204 -8.29 25.82 -10.98
N ARG A 205 -7.92 24.61 -10.57
CA ARG A 205 -8.66 23.83 -9.56
C ARG A 205 -8.67 24.52 -8.20
N GLN A 206 -7.54 25.06 -7.76
CA GLN A 206 -7.43 25.82 -6.52
C GLN A 206 -8.34 27.05 -6.56
N SER A 207 -8.35 27.80 -7.67
CA SER A 207 -9.22 28.96 -7.86
C SER A 207 -10.71 28.56 -7.82
N ALA A 208 -11.09 27.45 -8.46
CA ALA A 208 -12.47 26.97 -8.42
C ALA A 208 -12.91 26.57 -7.00
N LEU A 209 -12.04 25.89 -6.23
CA LEU A 209 -12.33 25.51 -4.86
C LEU A 209 -12.43 26.72 -3.92
N SER A 210 -11.62 27.75 -4.12
CA SER A 210 -11.71 29.00 -3.31
C SER A 210 -13.04 29.74 -3.51
N ILE A 211 -13.63 29.67 -4.70
CA ILE A 211 -14.97 30.20 -4.97
C ILE A 211 -16.02 29.39 -4.17
N VAL A 212 -15.93 28.06 -4.20
CA VAL A 212 -16.81 27.18 -3.45
C VAL A 212 -16.71 27.42 -1.94
N ALA A 213 -15.50 27.67 -1.43
CA ALA A 213 -15.27 28.00 -0.01
C ALA A 213 -15.90 29.34 0.39
N ALA A 214 -15.94 30.33 -0.50
CA ALA A 214 -16.60 31.61 -0.28
C ALA A 214 -18.14 31.46 -0.20
N ASP A 215 -18.71 30.68 -1.12
CA ASP A 215 -20.14 30.37 -1.13
C ASP A 215 -20.57 29.54 0.09
N ARG A 216 -19.71 28.66 0.61
CA ARG A 216 -19.93 27.95 1.85
C ARG A 216 -20.24 28.89 3.01
N LYS A 217 -19.40 29.89 3.25
CA LYS A 217 -19.58 30.85 4.37
C LYS A 217 -20.91 31.59 4.28
N ARG A 218 -21.43 31.72 3.07
CA ARG A 218 -22.76 32.33 2.82
C ARG A 218 -23.86 31.34 3.19
N LEU A 219 -23.75 30.07 2.77
CA LEU A 219 -24.74 29.04 3.06
C LEU A 219 -24.84 28.71 4.56
N GLU A 220 -23.72 28.62 5.26
CA GLU A 220 -23.69 28.34 6.71
C GLU A 220 -24.50 29.34 7.55
N ARG A 221 -24.67 30.57 7.06
CA ARG A 221 -25.44 31.60 7.75
C ARG A 221 -26.93 31.43 7.66
N ILE A 222 -27.43 30.70 6.66
CA ILE A 222 -28.86 30.56 6.37
C ILE A 222 -29.42 29.15 6.65
N LEU A 223 -28.54 28.17 6.87
CA LEU A 223 -28.92 26.77 7.09
C LEU A 223 -29.25 26.45 8.55
N GLY A 224 -30.19 25.53 8.76
CA GLY A 224 -30.50 24.93 10.04
C GLY A 224 -29.38 23.99 10.55
N HIS A 225 -29.52 23.51 11.80
CA HIS A 225 -28.47 22.70 12.46
C HIS A 225 -28.15 21.39 11.68
N ASN A 226 -29.16 20.65 11.27
CA ASN A 226 -28.97 19.36 10.57
C ASN A 226 -28.31 19.53 9.21
N ASP A 227 -28.70 20.56 8.46
CA ASP A 227 -28.12 20.84 7.16
C ASP A 227 -26.69 21.38 7.27
N ARG A 228 -26.37 22.12 8.32
CA ARG A 228 -24.98 22.51 8.63
C ARG A 228 -24.10 21.28 8.87
N GLN A 229 -24.59 20.29 9.61
CA GLN A 229 -23.83 19.08 9.89
C GLN A 229 -23.53 18.28 8.60
N ARG A 230 -24.50 18.14 7.70
CA ARG A 230 -24.31 17.52 6.37
C ARG A 230 -23.36 18.32 5.50
N LEU A 231 -23.48 19.63 5.51
CA LEU A 231 -22.61 20.55 4.78
C LEU A 231 -21.18 20.47 5.31
N ASP A 232 -20.98 20.36 6.60
CA ASP A 232 -19.64 20.20 7.22
C ASP A 232 -18.95 18.90 6.80
N GLN A 233 -19.69 17.80 6.70
CA GLN A 233 -19.15 16.54 6.18
C GLN A 233 -18.68 16.69 4.71
N TYR A 234 -19.52 17.28 3.87
CA TYR A 234 -19.18 17.57 2.47
C TYR A 234 -17.93 18.47 2.36
N PHE A 235 -17.90 19.57 3.11
CA PHE A 235 -16.78 20.50 3.06
C PHE A 235 -15.50 19.98 3.74
N THR A 236 -15.58 18.97 4.56
CA THR A 236 -14.39 18.28 5.04
C THR A 236 -13.65 17.63 3.88
N SER A 237 -14.37 16.98 2.98
CA SER A 237 -13.78 16.40 1.75
C SER A 237 -13.21 17.47 0.81
N VAL A 238 -13.89 18.61 0.68
CA VAL A 238 -13.39 19.75 -0.12
C VAL A 238 -12.11 20.32 0.47
N ARG A 239 -12.03 20.53 1.78
CA ARG A 239 -10.80 21.00 2.46
C ARG A 239 -9.63 20.04 2.27
N GLN A 240 -9.91 18.74 2.30
CA GLN A 240 -8.88 17.73 2.04
C GLN A 240 -8.34 17.83 0.61
N LEU A 241 -9.23 18.05 -0.37
CA LEU A 241 -8.84 18.27 -1.75
C LEU A 241 -8.04 19.57 -1.92
N GLU A 242 -8.46 20.66 -1.28
CA GLU A 242 -7.70 21.93 -1.25
C GLU A 242 -6.28 21.72 -0.71
N GLN A 243 -6.13 21.00 0.39
CA GLN A 243 -4.83 20.70 0.97
C GLN A 243 -3.97 19.86 0.03
N GLN A 244 -4.54 18.84 -0.63
CA GLN A 244 -3.81 18.02 -1.60
C GLN A 244 -3.36 18.83 -2.82
N ILE A 245 -4.17 19.76 -3.29
CA ILE A 245 -3.79 20.66 -4.38
C ILE A 245 -2.68 21.63 -3.92
N ALA A 246 -2.79 22.17 -2.71
CA ALA A 246 -1.76 23.05 -2.15
C ALA A 246 -0.40 22.33 -2.08
N LEU A 247 -0.38 21.10 -1.59
CA LEU A 247 0.85 20.29 -1.55
C LEU A 247 1.46 20.05 -2.95
N GLN A 248 0.63 19.86 -3.98
CA GLN A 248 1.12 19.68 -5.35
C GLN A 248 1.62 20.98 -6.00
N LEU A 249 1.31 22.13 -5.44
CA LEU A 249 1.80 23.44 -5.85
C LEU A 249 3.09 23.86 -5.12
N GLU A 250 3.47 23.14 -4.07
CA GLU A 250 4.74 23.33 -3.37
C GLU A 250 5.84 22.52 -4.06
N GLU A 251 7.05 23.07 -4.09
CA GLU A 251 8.23 22.36 -4.58
C GLU A 251 8.54 21.19 -3.65
N PRO A 252 8.58 19.94 -4.15
CA PRO A 252 8.85 18.78 -3.31
C PRO A 252 10.32 18.78 -2.84
N GLU A 253 10.55 18.27 -1.62
CA GLU A 253 11.93 18.04 -1.16
C GLU A 253 12.60 16.93 -2.01
N PRO A 254 13.90 17.09 -2.35
CA PRO A 254 14.63 16.08 -3.10
C PRO A 254 14.64 14.71 -2.40
N LEU A 255 14.29 13.65 -3.14
CA LEU A 255 14.23 12.27 -2.66
C LEU A 255 15.13 11.39 -3.52
N ALA A 256 16.32 11.05 -3.02
CA ALA A 256 17.33 10.30 -3.78
C ALA A 256 16.84 8.92 -4.27
N ALA A 257 15.93 8.30 -3.55
CA ALA A 257 15.33 7.00 -3.93
C ALA A 257 14.21 7.14 -4.97
N CYS A 258 13.70 8.36 -5.20
CA CYS A 258 12.63 8.58 -6.18
C CYS A 258 13.17 8.40 -7.60
N ARG A 259 12.56 7.50 -8.34
CA ARG A 259 12.78 7.26 -9.76
C ARG A 259 11.46 7.05 -10.46
N ILE A 260 11.35 7.54 -11.68
CA ILE A 260 10.20 7.28 -12.52
C ILE A 260 10.47 5.95 -13.25
N PRO A 261 9.66 4.91 -13.03
CA PRO A 261 9.81 3.66 -13.77
C PRO A 261 9.37 3.80 -15.24
N ASP A 262 9.77 2.86 -16.07
CA ASP A 262 9.19 2.72 -17.40
C ASP A 262 7.71 2.35 -17.28
N SER A 263 6.91 2.83 -18.25
CA SER A 263 5.50 2.49 -18.29
C SER A 263 5.32 0.97 -18.50
N PRO A 264 4.60 0.28 -17.62
CA PRO A 264 4.39 -1.16 -17.77
C PRO A 264 3.55 -1.48 -19.01
N ALA A 265 3.85 -2.58 -19.65
CA ALA A 265 2.99 -3.12 -20.70
C ALA A 265 1.66 -3.61 -20.10
N GLN A 266 0.57 -3.38 -20.81
CA GLN A 266 -0.73 -3.92 -20.42
C GLN A 266 -0.81 -5.41 -20.77
N GLY A 267 -0.76 -6.26 -19.74
CA GLY A 267 -1.00 -7.69 -19.85
C GLY A 267 -2.48 -8.08 -19.78
N PRO A 268 -2.79 -9.38 -19.86
CA PRO A 268 -4.14 -9.89 -19.62
C PRO A 268 -4.65 -9.52 -18.22
N ILE A 269 -5.93 -9.15 -18.15
CA ILE A 269 -6.62 -8.85 -16.89
C ILE A 269 -7.75 -9.86 -16.76
N ASP A 270 -7.49 -10.90 -15.99
CA ASP A 270 -8.43 -11.98 -15.71
C ASP A 270 -8.11 -12.67 -14.39
N SER A 271 -8.67 -13.85 -14.15
CA SER A 271 -8.49 -14.63 -12.92
C SER A 271 -7.48 -15.77 -13.04
N GLU A 272 -6.77 -15.90 -14.17
CA GLU A 272 -5.71 -16.88 -14.28
C GLU A 272 -4.54 -16.51 -13.38
N VAL A 273 -4.11 -17.44 -12.52
CA VAL A 273 -3.17 -17.12 -11.44
C VAL A 273 -1.85 -16.55 -11.95
N GLU A 274 -1.35 -17.00 -13.10
CA GLU A 274 -0.10 -16.50 -13.69
C GLU A 274 -0.24 -15.06 -14.17
N HIS A 275 -1.38 -14.67 -14.75
CA HIS A 275 -1.66 -13.29 -15.14
C HIS A 275 -1.80 -12.39 -13.90
N VAL A 276 -2.46 -12.88 -12.86
CA VAL A 276 -2.59 -12.15 -11.59
C VAL A 276 -1.24 -11.95 -10.91
N VAL A 277 -0.37 -12.97 -10.90
CA VAL A 277 1.01 -12.85 -10.38
C VAL A 277 1.82 -11.82 -11.17
N ALA A 278 1.73 -11.83 -12.51
CA ALA A 278 2.44 -10.86 -13.35
C ALA A 278 1.94 -9.42 -13.11
N ASN A 279 0.63 -9.21 -13.11
CA ASN A 279 0.03 -7.90 -12.83
C ASN A 279 0.38 -7.41 -11.42
N HIS A 280 0.34 -8.29 -10.43
CA HIS A 280 0.71 -7.99 -9.06
C HIS A 280 2.17 -7.53 -8.95
N ALA A 281 3.11 -8.18 -9.63
CA ALA A 281 4.51 -7.81 -9.62
C ALA A 281 4.73 -6.39 -10.19
N LEU A 282 4.12 -6.08 -11.35
CA LEU A 282 4.19 -4.75 -11.97
C LEU A 282 3.53 -3.66 -11.09
N MET A 283 2.42 -3.98 -10.41
CA MET A 283 1.81 -3.08 -9.45
C MET A 283 2.70 -2.86 -8.23
N ALA A 284 3.38 -3.92 -7.74
CA ALA A 284 4.30 -3.83 -6.61
C ALA A 284 5.52 -2.94 -6.93
N GLU A 285 6.09 -3.06 -8.13
CA GLU A 285 7.19 -2.19 -8.60
C GLU A 285 6.75 -0.72 -8.66
N THR A 286 5.59 -0.45 -9.24
CA THR A 286 5.01 0.90 -9.30
C THR A 286 4.75 1.45 -7.90
N LEU A 287 4.19 0.64 -7.00
CA LEU A 287 3.93 1.01 -5.61
C LEU A 287 5.22 1.31 -4.85
N ALA A 288 6.25 0.47 -4.98
CA ALA A 288 7.52 0.67 -4.30
C ALA A 288 8.13 2.05 -4.64
N LEU A 289 8.09 2.42 -5.92
CA LEU A 289 8.56 3.73 -6.36
C LEU A 289 7.60 4.86 -5.97
N ALA A 290 6.29 4.62 -5.95
CA ALA A 290 5.32 5.59 -5.43
C ALA A 290 5.59 5.92 -3.94
N LEU A 291 5.96 4.91 -3.15
CA LEU A 291 6.36 5.08 -1.75
C LEU A 291 7.71 5.82 -1.64
N ALA A 292 8.69 5.47 -2.46
CA ALA A 292 10.00 6.12 -2.49
C ALA A 292 9.92 7.59 -2.92
N CYS A 293 9.00 7.92 -3.81
CA CYS A 293 8.70 9.29 -4.24
C CYS A 293 7.73 10.04 -3.31
N ASP A 294 7.40 9.47 -2.16
CA ASP A 294 6.42 9.98 -1.18
C ASP A 294 5.08 10.42 -1.79
N GLN A 295 4.66 9.75 -2.89
CA GLN A 295 3.38 10.00 -3.53
C GLN A 295 2.21 9.51 -2.67
N THR A 296 2.44 8.50 -1.87
CA THR A 296 1.55 7.99 -0.83
C THR A 296 2.36 7.41 0.33
N ARG A 297 1.72 7.29 1.49
CA ARG A 297 2.26 6.59 2.69
C ARG A 297 1.36 5.44 3.12
N VAL A 298 0.24 5.26 2.44
CA VAL A 298 -0.73 4.21 2.76
C VAL A 298 -1.16 3.50 1.49
N PHE A 299 -1.24 2.17 1.55
CA PHE A 299 -1.73 1.37 0.44
C PHE A 299 -2.61 0.19 0.88
N ASN A 300 -3.45 -0.28 -0.05
CA ASN A 300 -4.22 -1.51 0.08
C ASN A 300 -4.04 -2.32 -1.19
N MET A 301 -3.35 -3.47 -1.09
CA MET A 301 -3.14 -4.41 -2.19
C MET A 301 -4.03 -5.63 -2.01
N THR A 302 -4.90 -5.89 -2.96
CA THR A 302 -5.70 -7.11 -3.02
C THR A 302 -5.13 -8.02 -4.11
N PHE A 303 -4.44 -9.09 -3.71
CA PHE A 303 -3.92 -10.11 -4.62
C PHE A 303 -5.05 -10.91 -5.25
N SER A 304 -5.95 -11.45 -4.41
CA SER A 304 -7.18 -12.10 -4.87
C SER A 304 -8.39 -11.63 -4.06
N ASN A 305 -9.55 -11.65 -4.69
CA ASN A 305 -10.80 -11.26 -4.05
C ASN A 305 -11.16 -12.21 -2.89
N ARG A 306 -12.10 -11.81 -2.06
CA ARG A 306 -12.47 -12.48 -0.80
C ARG A 306 -12.81 -13.96 -0.95
N ALA A 307 -13.53 -14.31 -2.01
CA ALA A 307 -13.85 -15.68 -2.40
C ALA A 307 -12.92 -16.20 -3.50
N SER A 308 -11.69 -15.79 -3.52
CA SER A 308 -10.62 -16.13 -4.44
C SER A 308 -11.04 -16.80 -5.75
N GLY A 309 -11.40 -15.99 -6.73
CA GLY A 309 -11.75 -16.45 -8.07
C GLY A 309 -10.55 -16.88 -8.93
N LEU A 310 -9.36 -17.03 -8.35
CA LEU A 310 -8.16 -17.48 -9.06
C LEU A 310 -8.38 -18.85 -9.70
N ARG A 311 -7.84 -19.04 -10.89
CA ARG A 311 -7.86 -20.30 -11.64
C ARG A 311 -6.45 -20.68 -12.08
N MET A 312 -6.14 -21.98 -12.09
CA MET A 312 -4.95 -22.47 -12.74
C MET A 312 -5.10 -22.39 -14.26
N PRO A 313 -4.00 -22.26 -15.03
CA PRO A 313 -4.04 -22.22 -16.47
C PRO A 313 -4.84 -23.40 -17.05
N GLY A 314 -5.79 -23.08 -17.93
CA GLY A 314 -6.66 -24.08 -18.57
C GLY A 314 -7.71 -24.75 -17.68
N SER A 315 -7.83 -24.36 -16.41
CA SER A 315 -8.84 -24.89 -15.47
C SER A 315 -10.07 -24.00 -15.37
N ALA A 316 -11.25 -24.60 -15.28
CA ALA A 316 -12.50 -23.89 -14.94
C ALA A 316 -12.68 -23.74 -13.43
N ASP A 317 -12.04 -24.63 -12.64
CA ASP A 317 -12.18 -24.62 -11.17
C ASP A 317 -11.47 -23.41 -10.57
N THR A 318 -12.19 -22.68 -9.73
CA THR A 318 -11.60 -21.58 -8.96
C THR A 318 -10.98 -22.10 -7.66
N HIS A 319 -10.06 -21.32 -7.10
CA HIS A 319 -9.54 -21.61 -5.75
C HIS A 319 -10.70 -21.78 -4.75
N HIS A 320 -11.69 -20.88 -4.78
CA HIS A 320 -12.86 -20.94 -3.92
C HIS A 320 -13.64 -22.25 -4.08
N THR A 321 -13.96 -22.64 -5.32
CA THR A 321 -14.65 -23.89 -5.59
C THR A 321 -13.89 -25.10 -5.02
N LEU A 322 -12.57 -25.12 -5.22
CA LEU A 322 -11.73 -26.19 -4.71
C LEU A 322 -11.71 -26.25 -3.18
N THR A 323 -11.74 -25.13 -2.47
CA THR A 323 -11.79 -25.17 -0.99
C THR A 323 -13.06 -25.84 -0.48
N HIS A 324 -14.14 -25.86 -1.25
CA HIS A 324 -15.41 -26.52 -0.90
C HIS A 324 -15.55 -27.94 -1.43
N GLU A 325 -15.08 -28.20 -2.66
CA GLU A 325 -15.45 -29.40 -3.42
C GLU A 325 -14.31 -30.39 -3.59
N GLU A 326 -13.03 -29.94 -3.48
CA GLU A 326 -11.92 -30.89 -3.56
C GLU A 326 -11.91 -31.82 -2.34
N ALA A 327 -12.00 -33.11 -2.62
CA ALA A 327 -11.89 -34.10 -1.56
C ALA A 327 -10.49 -34.07 -0.93
N ARG A 328 -10.42 -34.17 0.40
CA ARG A 328 -9.15 -34.31 1.10
C ARG A 328 -8.47 -35.61 0.64
N ASP A 329 -7.26 -35.48 0.13
CA ASP A 329 -6.44 -36.67 -0.24
C ASP A 329 -6.17 -37.53 0.99
N LYS A 330 -6.43 -38.84 0.89
CA LYS A 330 -6.32 -39.76 2.02
C LYS A 330 -4.88 -40.01 2.44
N THR A 331 -3.93 -39.89 1.51
CA THR A 331 -2.51 -40.11 1.74
C THR A 331 -1.83 -38.83 2.24
N LEU A 332 -2.09 -37.71 1.57
CA LEU A 332 -1.48 -36.42 1.89
C LEU A 332 -2.13 -35.74 3.09
N GLY A 333 -3.40 -36.03 3.34
CA GLY A 333 -4.14 -35.45 4.47
C GLY A 333 -4.62 -34.03 4.26
N TYR A 334 -4.58 -33.49 3.03
CA TYR A 334 -5.03 -32.13 2.69
C TYR A 334 -5.58 -32.07 1.25
N GLN A 335 -6.00 -30.89 0.79
CA GLN A 335 -6.52 -30.62 -0.55
C GLN A 335 -5.35 -30.08 -1.42
N PRO A 336 -4.68 -30.89 -2.25
CA PRO A 336 -3.46 -30.48 -2.95
C PRO A 336 -3.69 -29.39 -4.02
N ARG A 337 -4.83 -29.39 -4.71
CA ARG A 337 -5.15 -28.38 -5.72
C ARG A 337 -5.44 -27.01 -5.09
N ALA A 338 -6.20 -26.98 -3.99
CA ALA A 338 -6.43 -25.75 -3.24
C ALA A 338 -5.12 -25.20 -2.62
N THR A 339 -4.29 -26.08 -2.05
CA THR A 339 -2.97 -25.72 -1.49
C THR A 339 -2.05 -25.11 -2.55
N ALA A 340 -2.12 -25.54 -3.80
CA ALA A 340 -1.29 -24.97 -4.87
C ALA A 340 -1.51 -23.44 -5.05
N PHE A 341 -2.73 -22.97 -4.86
CA PHE A 341 -3.02 -21.53 -4.89
C PHE A 341 -2.41 -20.79 -3.70
N VAL A 342 -2.39 -21.40 -2.52
CA VAL A 342 -1.75 -20.83 -1.33
C VAL A 342 -0.25 -20.67 -1.55
N LEU A 343 0.41 -21.68 -2.11
CA LEU A 343 1.84 -21.61 -2.45
C LEU A 343 2.14 -20.50 -3.45
N ARG A 344 1.38 -20.41 -4.56
CA ARG A 344 1.53 -19.32 -5.54
C ARG A 344 1.30 -17.93 -4.92
N THR A 345 0.34 -17.84 -4.01
CA THR A 345 0.08 -16.61 -3.26
C THR A 345 1.26 -16.21 -2.38
N MET A 346 1.90 -17.19 -1.70
CA MET A 346 3.08 -16.91 -0.88
C MET A 346 4.33 -16.58 -1.70
N GLU A 347 4.48 -17.16 -2.88
CA GLU A 347 5.51 -16.74 -3.83
C GLU A 347 5.32 -15.28 -4.28
N ALA A 348 4.07 -14.88 -4.58
CA ALA A 348 3.74 -13.49 -4.91
C ALA A 348 3.99 -12.54 -3.73
N TRP A 349 3.64 -12.96 -2.50
CA TRP A 349 3.97 -12.20 -1.28
C TRP A 349 5.48 -12.03 -1.11
N THR A 350 6.24 -13.08 -1.29
CA THR A 350 7.71 -13.04 -1.22
C THR A 350 8.30 -12.06 -2.23
N SER A 351 7.82 -12.11 -3.47
CA SER A 351 8.20 -11.15 -4.50
C SER A 351 7.86 -9.71 -4.11
N PHE A 352 6.66 -9.49 -3.57
CA PHE A 352 6.21 -8.18 -3.11
C PHE A 352 7.15 -7.60 -2.04
N VAL A 353 7.49 -8.39 -1.02
CA VAL A 353 8.40 -7.94 0.05
C VAL A 353 9.80 -7.65 -0.50
N LYS A 354 10.33 -8.52 -1.39
CA LYS A 354 11.63 -8.29 -2.03
C LYS A 354 11.68 -7.03 -2.89
N ILE A 355 10.60 -6.72 -3.61
CA ILE A 355 10.49 -5.49 -4.41
C ILE A 355 10.55 -4.26 -3.51
N LEU A 356 9.81 -4.25 -2.40
CA LEU A 356 9.86 -3.14 -1.44
C LEU A 356 11.24 -3.02 -0.78
N ASP A 357 11.85 -4.15 -0.39
CA ASP A 357 13.16 -4.20 0.27
C ASP A 357 14.32 -3.74 -0.64
N ALA A 358 14.15 -3.85 -1.95
CA ALA A 358 15.15 -3.46 -2.94
C ALA A 358 15.26 -1.94 -3.14
N VAL A 359 14.37 -1.12 -2.56
CA VAL A 359 14.39 0.33 -2.71
C VAL A 359 15.20 0.97 -1.58
N PRO A 360 16.38 1.54 -1.88
CA PRO A 360 17.24 2.15 -0.86
C PRO A 360 16.75 3.56 -0.50
N GLU A 361 16.06 3.71 0.61
CA GLU A 361 15.53 5.01 1.02
C GLU A 361 16.32 5.70 2.14
N GLY A 362 17.08 5.01 2.88
CA GLY A 362 17.74 5.56 4.05
C GLY A 362 19.23 5.51 4.06
#